data_19438a934b98473f481a7dec738e6f6e
#
_entry.id   19438a934b98473f481a7dec738e6f6e
#
_cell.length_a   1.000
_cell.length_b   1.000
_cell.length_c   1.000
_cell.angle_alpha   90.00
_cell.angle_beta   90.00
_cell.angle_gamma   90.00
#
_symmetry.space_group_name_H-M   'P 1'
#
loop_
_entity.id
_entity.type
_entity.pdbx_description
1 polymer ?
#
loop_
_entity_poly.entity_id
_entity_poly.type
_entity_poly.pdbx_seq_one_letter_code
_entity_poly.pdbx_strand_id
1 'polypeptide(L)'
;MPDMSVKLAGVTLKNPVVVASGTFGFGREYSQFYDLSELGGICAKGLTLHPRNGNPAPRVAETPMGILNSVGLENPGVDAFIAEELPFLRQFDTKVIANISGNTPEEYGIMCEKLSAAGVDMIEVNISCPNVKAGGLAYGTRPELAAEVTETAKKHANGVPVMVKLSPNVTDITEIAKAAEGAGADALSLINTIRGMRIDVSTRRPVLRMNTGGLSGPAVLPVAVRMVWEVA
;
A
#
# COMPACT_ATOMS: atom_id res chain seq x y z
N MET A 1 11.66 -11.77 27.84
CA MET A 1 10.78 -10.73 27.30
C MET A 1 9.44 -11.41 26.99
N PRO A 2 8.29 -10.71 27.08
CA PRO A 2 7.03 -11.31 26.65
C PRO A 2 7.10 -11.67 25.16
N ASP A 3 6.39 -12.75 24.78
CA ASP A 3 6.21 -13.10 23.39
C ASP A 3 5.31 -12.03 22.71
N MET A 4 5.86 -11.35 21.71
CA MET A 4 5.18 -10.31 20.96
C MET A 4 4.72 -10.81 19.56
N SER A 5 4.91 -12.11 19.30
CA SER A 5 4.56 -12.68 17.99
C SER A 5 3.06 -12.61 17.72
N VAL A 6 2.71 -12.35 16.46
CA VAL A 6 1.32 -12.33 16.00
C VAL A 6 1.21 -13.09 14.68
N LYS A 7 0.03 -13.70 14.45
CA LYS A 7 -0.28 -14.35 13.17
C LYS A 7 -1.18 -13.45 12.32
N LEU A 8 -0.79 -13.20 11.09
CA LEU A 8 -1.57 -12.47 10.10
C LEU A 8 -1.69 -13.32 8.84
N ALA A 9 -2.89 -13.76 8.48
CA ALA A 9 -3.15 -14.57 7.29
C ALA A 9 -2.20 -15.80 7.16
N GLY A 10 -1.92 -16.48 8.28
CA GLY A 10 -1.01 -17.63 8.32
C GLY A 10 0.48 -17.28 8.43
N VAL A 11 0.88 -16.04 8.20
CA VAL A 11 2.26 -15.57 8.36
C VAL A 11 2.50 -15.18 9.82
N THR A 12 3.55 -15.73 10.42
CA THR A 12 3.97 -15.34 11.79
C THR A 12 4.92 -14.13 11.70
N LEU A 13 4.50 -13.02 12.29
CA LEU A 13 5.33 -11.83 12.54
C LEU A 13 5.91 -11.94 13.95
N LYS A 14 7.20 -11.64 14.14
CA LYS A 14 7.83 -11.70 15.48
C LYS A 14 7.30 -10.65 16.47
N ASN A 15 6.72 -9.57 15.93
CA ASN A 15 6.00 -8.54 16.68
C ASN A 15 4.98 -7.86 15.74
N PRO A 16 3.99 -7.10 16.27
CA PRO A 16 2.94 -6.50 15.45
C PRO A 16 3.36 -5.23 14.67
N VAL A 17 4.62 -4.83 14.73
CA VAL A 17 5.08 -3.59 14.08
C VAL A 17 5.36 -3.87 12.62
N VAL A 18 4.52 -3.33 11.75
CA VAL A 18 4.68 -3.36 10.30
C VAL A 18 4.72 -1.93 9.76
N VAL A 19 5.77 -1.59 9.01
CA VAL A 19 5.87 -0.28 8.38
C VAL A 19 5.02 -0.23 7.11
N ALA A 20 4.32 0.90 6.90
CA ALA A 20 3.40 1.05 5.79
C ALA A 20 4.10 1.36 4.47
N SER A 21 3.58 0.82 3.38
CA SER A 21 4.03 1.13 2.02
C SER A 21 3.99 2.64 1.74
N GLY A 22 5.05 3.13 1.12
CA GLY A 22 5.21 4.54 0.75
C GLY A 22 5.79 5.42 1.86
N THR A 23 6.01 4.90 3.06
CA THR A 23 6.62 5.63 4.18
C THR A 23 8.05 5.18 4.48
N PHE A 24 8.47 4.06 3.91
CA PHE A 24 9.71 3.37 4.29
C PHE A 24 10.60 3.00 3.08
N GLY A 25 10.19 3.35 1.86
CA GLY A 25 10.89 2.94 0.65
C GLY A 25 11.04 1.42 0.57
N PHE A 26 12.27 0.97 0.36
CA PHE A 26 12.68 -0.44 0.45
C PHE A 26 13.56 -0.71 1.68
N GLY A 27 13.56 0.20 2.65
CA GLY A 27 14.29 0.06 3.91
C GLY A 27 15.77 0.48 3.87
N ARG A 28 16.36 0.75 2.70
CA ARG A 28 17.78 1.08 2.56
C ARG A 28 18.18 2.30 3.37
N GLU A 29 17.37 3.36 3.35
CA GLU A 29 17.62 4.59 4.09
C GLU A 29 17.52 4.34 5.60
N TYR A 30 16.53 3.59 6.03
CA TYR A 30 16.28 3.31 7.44
C TYR A 30 17.25 2.30 8.04
N SER A 31 17.80 1.38 7.25
CA SER A 31 18.84 0.44 7.71
C SER A 31 20.13 1.12 8.18
N GLN A 32 20.32 2.41 7.86
CA GLN A 32 21.44 3.21 8.35
C GLN A 32 21.24 3.69 9.80
N PHE A 33 20.02 3.64 10.33
CA PHE A 33 19.68 4.15 11.65
C PHE A 33 19.44 3.04 12.68
N TYR A 34 18.95 1.87 12.24
CA TYR A 34 18.69 0.72 13.10
C TYR A 34 18.59 -0.58 12.28
N ASP A 35 18.70 -1.72 12.98
CA ASP A 35 18.57 -3.04 12.36
C ASP A 35 17.10 -3.29 11.97
N LEU A 36 16.84 -3.48 10.68
CA LEU A 36 15.49 -3.75 10.18
C LEU A 36 14.90 -5.05 10.73
N SER A 37 15.74 -5.93 11.28
CA SER A 37 15.29 -7.13 12.00
C SER A 37 14.50 -6.82 13.28
N GLU A 38 14.47 -5.58 13.75
CA GLU A 38 13.58 -5.19 14.86
C GLU A 38 12.10 -5.16 14.46
N LEU A 39 11.79 -5.07 13.17
CA LEU A 39 10.44 -4.99 12.65
C LEU A 39 9.81 -6.38 12.46
N GLY A 40 8.53 -6.53 12.76
CA GLY A 40 7.77 -7.73 12.43
C GLY A 40 7.55 -7.89 10.93
N GLY A 41 7.41 -6.77 10.20
CA GLY A 41 7.28 -6.79 8.76
C GLY A 41 7.56 -5.44 8.09
N ILE A 42 7.98 -5.50 6.84
CA ILE A 42 8.18 -4.32 5.97
C ILE A 42 7.24 -4.43 4.78
N CYS A 43 6.25 -3.52 4.74
CA CYS A 43 5.46 -3.32 3.53
C CYS A 43 6.23 -2.38 2.60
N ALA A 44 6.83 -2.96 1.56
CA ALA A 44 7.69 -2.27 0.61
C ALA A 44 6.96 -1.17 -0.16
N LYS A 45 7.71 -0.27 -0.78
CA LYS A 45 7.17 0.75 -1.68
C LYS A 45 6.30 0.11 -2.77
N GLY A 46 5.14 0.72 -3.00
CA GLY A 46 4.18 0.24 -4.00
C GLY A 46 4.80 0.09 -5.39
N LEU A 47 4.69 -1.12 -5.92
CA LEU A 47 5.24 -1.55 -7.20
C LEU A 47 4.18 -1.50 -8.29
N THR A 48 4.61 -1.22 -9.50
CA THR A 48 3.84 -1.39 -10.74
C THR A 48 4.52 -2.42 -11.63
N LEU A 49 3.80 -2.96 -12.62
CA LEU A 49 4.37 -3.94 -13.55
C LEU A 49 5.62 -3.39 -14.26
N HIS A 50 5.56 -2.13 -14.67
CA HIS A 50 6.67 -1.40 -15.30
C HIS A 50 7.12 -0.22 -14.42
N PRO A 51 8.37 0.26 -14.57
CA PRO A 51 8.87 1.42 -13.82
C PRO A 51 8.00 2.67 -13.98
N ARG A 52 7.91 3.50 -12.94
CA ARG A 52 7.22 4.80 -12.96
C ARG A 52 8.08 5.89 -12.35
N ASN A 53 8.20 7.03 -13.04
CA ASN A 53 8.94 8.20 -12.57
C ASN A 53 8.16 9.06 -11.55
N GLY A 54 6.87 8.73 -11.31
CA GLY A 54 6.02 9.53 -10.45
C GLY A 54 5.59 10.86 -11.09
N ASN A 55 5.00 11.72 -10.26
CA ASN A 55 4.51 13.03 -10.66
C ASN A 55 5.60 14.10 -10.54
N PRO A 56 5.51 15.21 -11.30
CA PRO A 56 6.44 16.35 -11.19
C PRO A 56 6.30 17.06 -9.83
N ALA A 57 7.41 17.64 -9.38
CA ALA A 57 7.44 18.47 -8.16
C ALA A 57 6.75 19.85 -8.38
N PRO A 58 6.27 20.48 -7.28
CA PRO A 58 6.24 20.03 -5.91
C PRO A 58 5.15 18.95 -5.68
N ARG A 59 5.54 17.83 -5.08
CA ARG A 59 4.67 16.66 -4.89
C ARG A 59 4.51 16.22 -3.43
N VAL A 60 5.12 16.96 -2.52
CA VAL A 60 4.98 16.81 -1.07
C VAL A 60 4.81 18.18 -0.44
N ALA A 61 3.92 18.30 0.54
CA ALA A 61 3.70 19.53 1.28
C ALA A 61 3.30 19.22 2.73
N GLU A 62 3.94 19.90 3.68
CA GLU A 62 3.59 19.80 5.09
C GLU A 62 2.22 20.43 5.38
N THR A 63 1.54 19.91 6.39
CA THR A 63 0.36 20.48 7.01
C THR A 63 0.57 20.58 8.52
N PRO A 64 -0.25 21.34 9.29
CA PRO A 64 -0.05 21.45 10.74
C PRO A 64 0.05 20.12 11.50
N MET A 65 -0.62 19.07 11.03
CA MET A 65 -0.68 17.76 11.69
C MET A 65 -0.49 16.59 10.72
N GLY A 66 0.33 16.79 9.68
CA GLY A 66 0.58 15.72 8.73
C GLY A 66 1.27 16.17 7.46
N ILE A 67 1.22 15.33 6.44
CA ILE A 67 1.83 15.53 5.13
C ILE A 67 0.81 15.26 4.03
N LEU A 68 0.77 16.14 3.04
CA LEU A 68 0.12 15.91 1.75
C LEU A 68 1.14 15.41 0.75
N ASN A 69 0.83 14.30 0.07
CA ASN A 69 1.67 13.82 -1.02
C ASN A 69 0.88 13.50 -2.29
N SER A 70 1.53 13.73 -3.41
CA SER A 70 1.09 13.31 -4.74
C SER A 70 2.26 12.72 -5.52
N VAL A 71 3.04 11.83 -4.88
CA VAL A 71 4.25 11.22 -5.46
C VAL A 71 3.97 10.48 -6.76
N GLY A 72 2.79 9.86 -6.92
CA GLY A 72 2.37 9.24 -8.17
C GLY A 72 3.00 7.88 -8.44
N LEU A 73 3.17 7.06 -7.39
CA LEU A 73 3.71 5.69 -7.47
C LEU A 73 5.09 5.61 -8.16
N GLU A 74 6.00 6.56 -7.87
CA GLU A 74 7.40 6.42 -8.28
C GLU A 74 7.98 5.10 -7.74
N ASN A 75 8.43 4.22 -8.64
CA ASN A 75 8.97 2.91 -8.28
C ASN A 75 9.75 2.31 -9.46
N PRO A 76 10.68 1.36 -9.22
CA PRO A 76 11.51 0.76 -10.25
C PRO A 76 10.81 -0.34 -11.06
N GLY A 77 9.57 -0.70 -10.73
CA GLY A 77 8.87 -1.86 -11.29
C GLY A 77 9.14 -3.17 -10.53
N VAL A 78 8.24 -4.15 -10.75
CA VAL A 78 8.28 -5.42 -10.02
C VAL A 78 9.56 -6.22 -10.30
N ASP A 79 10.08 -6.19 -11.52
CA ASP A 79 11.26 -6.98 -11.90
C ASP A 79 12.53 -6.45 -11.22
N ALA A 80 12.72 -5.13 -11.17
CA ALA A 80 13.84 -4.52 -10.45
C ALA A 80 13.74 -4.75 -8.94
N PHE A 81 12.53 -4.68 -8.37
CA PHE A 81 12.33 -5.03 -6.96
C PHE A 81 12.79 -6.47 -6.66
N ILE A 82 12.40 -7.42 -7.49
CA ILE A 82 12.79 -8.84 -7.32
C ILE A 82 14.29 -9.02 -7.45
N ALA A 83 14.94 -8.33 -8.40
CA ALA A 83 16.35 -8.46 -8.68
C ALA A 83 17.27 -7.78 -7.66
N GLU A 84 16.84 -6.63 -7.11
CA GLU A 84 17.72 -5.74 -6.33
C GLU A 84 17.26 -5.54 -4.89
N GLU A 85 15.97 -5.24 -4.66
CA GLU A 85 15.48 -4.84 -3.36
C GLU A 85 15.08 -6.03 -2.48
N LEU A 86 14.48 -7.05 -3.05
CA LEU A 86 14.10 -8.26 -2.32
C LEU A 86 15.34 -8.99 -1.74
N PRO A 87 16.45 -9.20 -2.47
CA PRO A 87 17.67 -9.76 -1.89
C PRO A 87 18.27 -8.92 -0.76
N PHE A 88 18.15 -7.60 -0.84
CA PHE A 88 18.57 -6.71 0.26
C PHE A 88 17.69 -6.93 1.51
N LEU A 89 16.36 -6.92 1.35
CA LEU A 89 15.43 -7.12 2.46
C LEU A 89 15.57 -8.51 3.11
N ARG A 90 15.94 -9.53 2.34
CA ARG A 90 16.17 -10.90 2.84
C ARG A 90 17.40 -11.06 3.71
N GLN A 91 18.25 -10.04 3.84
CA GLN A 91 19.38 -10.04 4.79
C GLN A 91 18.91 -9.83 6.24
N PHE A 92 17.69 -9.37 6.45
CA PHE A 92 17.13 -9.07 7.76
C PHE A 92 16.08 -10.11 8.15
N ASP A 93 16.03 -10.44 9.44
CA ASP A 93 14.99 -11.30 10.01
C ASP A 93 13.69 -10.51 10.20
N THR A 94 13.01 -10.22 9.11
CA THR A 94 11.72 -9.52 9.05
C THR A 94 10.88 -10.07 7.90
N LYS A 95 9.56 -9.90 7.96
CA LYS A 95 8.67 -10.34 6.89
C LYS A 95 8.59 -9.30 5.78
N VAL A 96 8.69 -9.75 4.52
CA VAL A 96 8.61 -8.86 3.36
C VAL A 96 7.22 -8.93 2.75
N ILE A 97 6.50 -7.82 2.83
CA ILE A 97 5.16 -7.62 2.25
C ILE A 97 5.34 -6.78 0.98
N ALA A 98 5.06 -7.36 -0.19
CA ALA A 98 5.17 -6.64 -1.45
C ALA A 98 3.86 -5.89 -1.74
N ASN A 99 3.88 -4.56 -1.72
CA ASN A 99 2.72 -3.75 -2.12
C ASN A 99 2.69 -3.59 -3.64
N ILE A 100 1.55 -3.84 -4.26
CA ILE A 100 1.37 -3.76 -5.72
C ILE A 100 0.19 -2.87 -6.10
N SER A 101 0.33 -2.19 -7.24
CA SER A 101 -0.73 -1.38 -7.84
C SER A 101 -0.71 -1.53 -9.36
N GLY A 102 -1.77 -2.08 -9.94
CA GLY A 102 -1.96 -2.26 -11.38
C GLY A 102 -2.92 -1.23 -11.98
N ASN A 103 -2.89 -1.11 -13.30
CA ASN A 103 -3.88 -0.35 -14.06
C ASN A 103 -5.04 -1.24 -14.53
N THR A 104 -4.83 -2.54 -14.60
CA THR A 104 -5.84 -3.55 -14.95
C THR A 104 -5.74 -4.76 -14.02
N PRO A 105 -6.80 -5.58 -13.88
CA PRO A 105 -6.76 -6.80 -13.10
C PRO A 105 -5.63 -7.76 -13.54
N GLU A 106 -5.36 -7.83 -14.85
CA GLU A 106 -4.30 -8.67 -15.42
C GLU A 106 -2.91 -8.25 -14.93
N GLU A 107 -2.64 -6.93 -14.82
CA GLU A 107 -1.36 -6.44 -14.26
C GLU A 107 -1.18 -6.89 -12.80
N TYR A 108 -2.25 -6.89 -11.98
CA TYR A 108 -2.19 -7.43 -10.62
C TYR A 108 -1.89 -8.94 -10.64
N GLY A 109 -2.54 -9.70 -11.52
CA GLY A 109 -2.28 -11.14 -11.67
C GLY A 109 -0.82 -11.43 -12.02
N ILE A 110 -0.28 -10.76 -13.04
CA ILE A 110 1.13 -10.93 -13.46
C ILE A 110 2.10 -10.60 -12.32
N MET A 111 1.86 -9.50 -11.59
CA MET A 111 2.71 -9.13 -10.46
C MET A 111 2.62 -10.14 -9.33
N CYS A 112 1.43 -10.69 -9.04
CA CYS A 112 1.25 -11.74 -8.04
C CYS A 112 2.04 -13.00 -8.41
N GLU A 113 2.00 -13.46 -9.65
CA GLU A 113 2.79 -14.62 -10.11
C GLU A 113 4.30 -14.41 -9.92
N LYS A 114 4.81 -13.25 -10.36
CA LYS A 114 6.23 -12.92 -10.24
C LYS A 114 6.69 -12.86 -8.78
N LEU A 115 5.92 -12.20 -7.92
CA LEU A 115 6.26 -12.04 -6.50
C LEU A 115 6.14 -13.34 -5.72
N SER A 116 5.14 -14.17 -6.05
CA SER A 116 5.00 -15.50 -5.46
C SER A 116 6.17 -16.40 -5.83
N ALA A 117 6.58 -16.40 -7.09
CA ALA A 117 7.76 -17.15 -7.54
C ALA A 117 9.06 -16.64 -6.90
N ALA A 118 9.15 -15.35 -6.59
CA ALA A 118 10.28 -14.74 -5.89
C ALA A 118 10.26 -15.00 -4.37
N GLY A 119 9.17 -15.55 -3.83
CA GLY A 119 9.08 -15.98 -2.44
C GLY A 119 8.86 -14.86 -1.43
N VAL A 120 8.09 -13.80 -1.75
CA VAL A 120 7.69 -12.81 -0.75
C VAL A 120 6.78 -13.45 0.31
N ASP A 121 6.73 -12.90 1.52
CA ASP A 121 5.93 -13.50 2.61
C ASP A 121 4.44 -13.18 2.49
N MET A 122 4.09 -12.05 1.87
CA MET A 122 2.70 -11.60 1.65
C MET A 122 2.66 -10.59 0.51
N ILE A 123 1.52 -10.49 -0.16
CA ILE A 123 1.27 -9.48 -1.19
C ILE A 123 0.18 -8.54 -0.70
N GLU A 124 0.47 -7.22 -0.65
CA GLU A 124 -0.53 -6.19 -0.35
C GLU A 124 -1.04 -5.57 -1.67
N VAL A 125 -2.28 -5.85 -2.00
CA VAL A 125 -2.97 -5.35 -3.19
C VAL A 125 -3.53 -3.95 -2.90
N ASN A 126 -2.91 -2.92 -3.44
CA ASN A 126 -3.33 -1.53 -3.28
C ASN A 126 -4.38 -1.16 -4.33
N ILE A 127 -5.66 -1.23 -3.95
CA ILE A 127 -6.80 -0.87 -4.81
C ILE A 127 -7.14 0.63 -4.78
N SER A 128 -6.36 1.43 -4.04
CA SER A 128 -6.67 2.85 -3.79
C SER A 128 -6.06 3.82 -4.81
N CYS A 129 -5.35 3.33 -5.84
CA CYS A 129 -4.65 4.20 -6.78
C CYS A 129 -5.65 4.92 -7.72
N PRO A 130 -5.68 6.26 -7.75
CA PRO A 130 -6.63 7.02 -8.58
C PRO A 130 -6.25 7.07 -10.07
N ASN A 131 -5.18 6.42 -10.50
CA ASN A 131 -4.58 6.57 -11.83
C ASN A 131 -5.02 5.54 -12.87
N VAL A 132 -6.26 5.07 -12.83
CA VAL A 132 -6.77 4.17 -13.87
C VAL A 132 -7.17 5.00 -15.09
N LYS A 133 -6.40 4.93 -16.16
CA LYS A 133 -6.71 5.60 -17.44
C LYS A 133 -8.04 5.15 -18.07
N ALA A 134 -8.53 3.98 -17.72
CA ALA A 134 -9.82 3.46 -18.16
C ALA A 134 -10.94 3.93 -17.22
N GLY A 135 -11.42 5.16 -17.44
CA GLY A 135 -12.62 5.66 -16.78
C GLY A 135 -12.44 6.38 -15.43
N GLY A 136 -11.22 6.54 -14.91
CA GLY A 136 -10.95 7.38 -13.73
C GLY A 136 -11.46 6.85 -12.39
N LEU A 137 -11.95 5.62 -12.32
CA LEU A 137 -12.41 4.99 -11.09
C LEU A 137 -11.29 4.17 -10.46
N ALA A 138 -10.95 4.49 -9.21
CA ALA A 138 -10.08 3.64 -8.40
C ALA A 138 -10.84 2.34 -8.07
N TYR A 139 -10.16 1.20 -8.20
CA TYR A 139 -10.75 -0.11 -7.86
C TYR A 139 -11.33 -0.16 -6.45
N GLY A 140 -10.76 0.58 -5.52
CA GLY A 140 -11.21 0.66 -4.13
C GLY A 140 -12.38 1.59 -3.86
N THR A 141 -13.09 2.08 -4.89
CA THR A 141 -14.29 2.93 -4.71
C THR A 141 -15.60 2.21 -5.00
N ARG A 142 -15.53 0.99 -5.53
CA ARG A 142 -16.69 0.18 -5.89
C ARG A 142 -16.48 -1.29 -5.48
N PRO A 143 -17.46 -1.89 -4.79
CA PRO A 143 -17.35 -3.27 -4.31
C PRO A 143 -17.02 -4.27 -5.43
N GLU A 144 -17.67 -4.15 -6.59
CA GLU A 144 -17.49 -5.08 -7.72
C GLU A 144 -16.07 -5.05 -8.27
N LEU A 145 -15.48 -3.85 -8.36
CA LEU A 145 -14.10 -3.68 -8.86
C LEU A 145 -13.07 -4.16 -7.83
N ALA A 146 -13.36 -3.96 -6.54
CA ALA A 146 -12.52 -4.47 -5.46
C ALA A 146 -12.51 -6.02 -5.45
N ALA A 147 -13.68 -6.64 -5.64
CA ALA A 147 -13.82 -8.08 -5.75
C ALA A 147 -13.03 -8.62 -6.96
N GLU A 148 -13.23 -8.06 -8.15
CA GLU A 148 -12.57 -8.49 -9.39
C GLU A 148 -11.04 -8.52 -9.28
N VAL A 149 -10.46 -7.44 -8.76
CA VAL A 149 -9.00 -7.35 -8.56
C VAL A 149 -8.54 -8.35 -7.49
N THR A 150 -9.30 -8.51 -6.41
CA THR A 150 -8.97 -9.45 -5.34
C THR A 150 -9.00 -10.89 -5.83
N GLU A 151 -10.04 -11.30 -6.54
CA GLU A 151 -10.14 -12.64 -7.16
C GLU A 151 -8.98 -12.92 -8.10
N THR A 152 -8.65 -11.95 -8.95
CA THR A 152 -7.51 -12.07 -9.88
C THR A 152 -6.19 -12.22 -9.11
N ALA A 153 -5.94 -11.39 -8.11
CA ALA A 153 -4.75 -11.48 -7.28
C ALA A 153 -4.66 -12.84 -6.57
N LYS A 154 -5.75 -13.30 -5.95
CA LYS A 154 -5.81 -14.61 -5.26
C LYS A 154 -5.52 -15.77 -6.20
N LYS A 155 -6.10 -15.75 -7.38
CA LYS A 155 -5.90 -16.80 -8.41
C LYS A 155 -4.43 -16.95 -8.81
N HIS A 156 -3.67 -15.85 -8.83
CA HIS A 156 -2.30 -15.80 -9.31
C HIS A 156 -1.24 -15.76 -8.18
N ALA A 157 -1.67 -15.69 -6.92
CA ALA A 157 -0.76 -15.60 -5.78
C ALA A 157 -0.10 -16.94 -5.37
N ASN A 158 -0.48 -18.06 -6.00
CA ASN A 158 0.14 -19.38 -5.81
C ASN A 158 0.34 -19.78 -4.33
N GLY A 159 -0.64 -19.50 -3.47
CA GLY A 159 -0.61 -19.80 -2.04
C GLY A 159 0.06 -18.73 -1.16
N VAL A 160 0.67 -17.70 -1.72
CA VAL A 160 1.12 -16.54 -0.94
C VAL A 160 -0.10 -15.75 -0.46
N PRO A 161 -0.20 -15.39 0.84
CA PRO A 161 -1.34 -14.64 1.35
C PRO A 161 -1.50 -13.28 0.68
N VAL A 162 -2.76 -12.93 0.38
CA VAL A 162 -3.14 -11.66 -0.25
C VAL A 162 -3.85 -10.78 0.78
N MET A 163 -3.27 -9.62 1.06
CA MET A 163 -3.87 -8.57 1.88
C MET A 163 -4.37 -7.45 0.96
N VAL A 164 -5.59 -6.96 1.16
CA VAL A 164 -6.14 -5.87 0.34
C VAL A 164 -6.13 -4.56 1.11
N LYS A 165 -5.48 -3.54 0.54
CA LYS A 165 -5.38 -2.21 1.15
C LYS A 165 -6.53 -1.32 0.72
N LEU A 166 -7.39 -0.97 1.70
CA LEU A 166 -8.61 -0.22 1.48
C LEU A 166 -8.40 1.30 1.45
N SER A 167 -9.22 1.97 0.64
CA SER A 167 -9.26 3.44 0.54
C SER A 167 -10.25 4.03 1.56
N PRO A 168 -9.87 5.10 2.28
CA PRO A 168 -10.80 5.84 3.13
C PRO A 168 -11.73 6.78 2.35
N ASN A 169 -11.50 6.95 1.03
CA ASN A 169 -12.22 7.92 0.21
C ASN A 169 -13.50 7.34 -0.39
N VAL A 170 -14.29 6.71 0.45
CA VAL A 170 -15.58 6.06 0.15
C VAL A 170 -16.61 6.46 1.20
N THR A 171 -17.88 6.29 0.89
CA THR A 171 -18.97 6.59 1.83
C THR A 171 -19.04 5.54 2.93
N ASP A 172 -18.95 4.26 2.56
CA ASP A 172 -18.92 3.12 3.48
C ASP A 172 -17.77 2.18 3.10
N ILE A 173 -16.78 2.10 3.98
CA ILE A 173 -15.61 1.23 3.79
C ILE A 173 -15.95 -0.25 4.02
N THR A 174 -17.02 -0.53 4.77
CA THR A 174 -17.40 -1.91 5.10
C THR A 174 -17.93 -2.66 3.88
N GLU A 175 -18.57 -1.96 2.93
CA GLU A 175 -19.02 -2.56 1.67
C GLU A 175 -17.82 -3.06 0.83
N ILE A 176 -16.76 -2.24 0.76
CA ILE A 176 -15.53 -2.62 0.04
C ILE A 176 -14.80 -3.76 0.78
N ALA A 177 -14.76 -3.69 2.11
CA ALA A 177 -14.16 -4.74 2.94
C ALA A 177 -14.83 -6.09 2.73
N LYS A 178 -16.17 -6.15 2.81
CA LYS A 178 -16.96 -7.38 2.56
C LYS A 178 -16.78 -7.92 1.14
N ALA A 179 -16.68 -7.04 0.15
CA ALA A 179 -16.43 -7.45 -1.23
C ALA A 179 -15.05 -8.08 -1.41
N ALA A 180 -14.01 -7.48 -0.81
CA ALA A 180 -12.66 -8.03 -0.85
C ALA A 180 -12.55 -9.36 -0.07
N GLU A 181 -13.17 -9.46 1.11
CA GLU A 181 -13.25 -10.69 1.90
C GLU A 181 -13.98 -11.79 1.13
N GLY A 182 -15.17 -11.49 0.57
CA GLY A 182 -15.95 -12.43 -0.24
C GLY A 182 -15.22 -12.91 -1.49
N ALA A 183 -14.32 -12.11 -2.04
CA ALA A 183 -13.44 -12.43 -3.17
C ALA A 183 -12.16 -13.21 -2.75
N GLY A 184 -12.01 -13.52 -1.47
CA GLY A 184 -10.96 -14.40 -0.93
C GLY A 184 -9.72 -13.67 -0.44
N ALA A 185 -9.79 -12.40 -0.08
CA ALA A 185 -8.70 -11.73 0.63
C ALA A 185 -8.38 -12.45 1.94
N ASP A 186 -7.10 -12.69 2.21
CA ASP A 186 -6.65 -13.36 3.45
C ASP A 186 -6.54 -12.37 4.62
N ALA A 187 -6.38 -11.09 4.31
CA ALA A 187 -6.33 -9.99 5.28
C ALA A 187 -6.74 -8.67 4.62
N LEU A 188 -7.05 -7.68 5.45
CA LEU A 188 -7.31 -6.31 5.05
C LEU A 188 -6.32 -5.37 5.74
N SER A 189 -5.85 -4.34 5.03
CA SER A 189 -5.07 -3.24 5.60
C SER A 189 -5.81 -1.91 5.43
N LEU A 190 -5.84 -1.12 6.48
CA LEU A 190 -6.53 0.17 6.55
C LEU A 190 -5.62 1.20 7.23
N ILE A 191 -5.60 2.40 6.76
CA ILE A 191 -6.25 2.98 5.60
C ILE A 191 -5.20 3.58 4.66
N ASN A 192 -5.53 3.73 3.38
CA ASN A 192 -4.75 4.61 2.51
C ASN A 192 -4.96 6.08 2.92
N THR A 193 -4.34 7.03 2.23
CA THR A 193 -4.40 8.45 2.56
C THR A 193 -5.76 9.07 2.25
N ILE A 194 -6.16 10.07 3.04
CA ILE A 194 -7.37 10.86 2.81
C ILE A 194 -7.07 11.96 1.80
N ARG A 195 -7.91 12.13 0.79
CA ARG A 195 -7.72 13.14 -0.23
C ARG A 195 -7.86 14.55 0.34
N GLY A 196 -6.84 15.39 0.12
CA GLY A 196 -6.80 16.77 0.63
C GLY A 196 -6.14 17.75 -0.34
N MET A 197 -6.14 19.01 0.04
CA MET A 197 -5.51 20.11 -0.69
C MET A 197 -4.93 21.14 0.29
N ARG A 198 -3.82 21.76 -0.13
CA ARG A 198 -3.30 22.97 0.51
C ARG A 198 -3.15 24.08 -0.51
N ILE A 199 -3.62 25.28 -0.16
CA ILE A 199 -3.50 26.48 -1.00
C ILE A 199 -2.51 27.42 -0.33
N ASP A 200 -1.57 27.95 -1.11
CA ASP A 200 -0.76 29.09 -0.73
C ASP A 200 -1.61 30.37 -0.90
N VAL A 201 -1.93 31.02 0.20
CA VAL A 201 -2.79 32.21 0.20
C VAL A 201 -2.14 33.42 -0.44
N SER A 202 -0.83 33.50 -0.46
CA SER A 202 -0.08 34.61 -1.08
C SER A 202 -0.12 34.53 -2.61
N THR A 203 0.07 33.34 -3.15
CA THR A 203 0.04 33.09 -4.59
C THR A 203 -1.34 32.71 -5.12
N ARG A 204 -2.29 32.36 -4.20
CA ARG A 204 -3.63 31.88 -4.52
C ARG A 204 -3.63 30.61 -5.40
N ARG A 205 -2.62 29.75 -5.22
CA ARG A 205 -2.45 28.52 -6.00
C ARG A 205 -2.31 27.30 -5.09
N PRO A 206 -2.67 26.11 -5.59
CA PRO A 206 -2.35 24.86 -4.90
C PRO A 206 -0.83 24.73 -4.70
N VAL A 207 -0.43 24.23 -3.53
CA VAL A 207 0.98 24.00 -3.20
C VAL A 207 1.53 22.79 -3.98
N LEU A 208 0.72 21.74 -4.13
CA LEU A 208 1.11 20.58 -4.93
C LEU A 208 0.90 20.81 -6.42
N ARG A 209 1.82 20.31 -7.24
CA ARG A 209 1.71 20.38 -8.71
C ARG A 209 0.43 19.71 -9.25
N MET A 210 0.00 18.63 -8.62
CA MET A 210 -1.22 17.89 -8.96
C MET A 210 -2.49 18.47 -8.31
N ASN A 211 -2.43 19.65 -7.72
CA ASN A 211 -3.46 20.38 -6.98
C ASN A 211 -3.87 19.69 -5.68
N THR A 212 -4.21 18.40 -5.73
CA THR A 212 -4.61 17.58 -4.57
C THR A 212 -3.57 16.49 -4.29
N GLY A 213 -3.58 15.97 -3.07
CA GLY A 213 -2.74 14.86 -2.63
C GLY A 213 -3.43 14.04 -1.54
N GLY A 214 -2.77 12.95 -1.15
CA GLY A 214 -3.18 12.15 -0.02
C GLY A 214 -2.62 12.74 1.27
N LEU A 215 -3.49 13.00 2.26
CA LEU A 215 -3.13 13.39 3.61
C LEU A 215 -2.81 12.16 4.45
N SER A 216 -1.68 12.17 5.14
CA SER A 216 -1.26 11.21 6.15
C SER A 216 -0.71 11.93 7.38
N GLY A 217 -0.53 11.18 8.48
CA GLY A 217 0.01 11.70 9.73
C GLY A 217 -1.00 11.76 10.86
N PRO A 218 -0.68 12.42 11.99
CA PRO A 218 -1.52 12.41 13.20
C PRO A 218 -2.97 12.86 12.97
N ALA A 219 -3.20 13.78 12.02
CA ALA A 219 -4.55 14.26 11.71
C ALA A 219 -5.52 13.16 11.24
N VAL A 220 -5.04 12.08 10.64
CA VAL A 220 -5.89 11.00 10.12
C VAL A 220 -6.10 9.85 11.11
N LEU A 221 -5.36 9.82 12.22
CA LEU A 221 -5.42 8.72 13.18
C LEU A 221 -6.83 8.41 13.70
N PRO A 222 -7.65 9.37 14.18
CA PRO A 222 -8.98 9.05 14.67
C PRO A 222 -9.92 8.52 13.58
N VAL A 223 -9.74 8.94 12.33
CA VAL A 223 -10.49 8.41 11.18
C VAL A 223 -10.07 6.98 10.88
N ALA A 224 -8.77 6.71 10.89
CA ALA A 224 -8.23 5.38 10.66
C ALA A 224 -8.70 4.37 11.71
N VAL A 225 -8.63 4.75 12.99
CA VAL A 225 -9.08 3.89 14.11
C VAL A 225 -10.57 3.56 13.98
N ARG A 226 -11.43 4.56 13.68
CA ARG A 226 -12.85 4.33 13.44
C ARG A 226 -13.09 3.35 12.30
N MET A 227 -12.41 3.54 11.16
CA MET A 227 -12.59 2.67 9.99
C MET A 227 -12.12 1.24 10.24
N VAL A 228 -11.02 1.05 10.99
CA VAL A 228 -10.57 -0.28 11.42
C VAL A 228 -11.61 -0.94 12.29
N TRP A 229 -12.18 -0.21 13.25
CA TRP A 229 -13.20 -0.74 14.15
C TRP A 229 -14.50 -1.11 13.42
N GLU A 230 -14.92 -0.33 12.40
CA GLU A 230 -16.12 -0.62 11.60
C GLU A 230 -15.96 -1.86 10.71
N VAL A 231 -14.74 -2.16 10.28
CA VAL A 231 -14.42 -3.30 9.40
C VAL A 231 -14.19 -4.58 10.18
N ALA A 232 -13.69 -4.49 11.44
CA ALA A 232 -13.41 -5.63 12.32
C ALA A 232 -14.69 -6.27 12.88
#